data_5220012263f15dbf8c7b99b53a8caf13
#
_entry.id   5220012263f15dbf8c7b99b53a8caf13
#
_cell.length_a   1.000
_cell.length_b   1.000
_cell.length_c   1.000
_cell.angle_alpha   90.00
_cell.angle_beta   90.00
_cell.angle_gamma   90.00
#
_symmetry.space_group_name_H-M   'P 1'
#
loop_
_entity.id
_entity.type
_entity.pdbx_description
1 polymer ?
#
loop_
_entity_poly.entity_id
_entity_poly.type
_entity_poly.pdbx_seq_one_letter_code
_entity_poly.pdbx_strand_id
1 'polypeptide(L)'
;TGSSGHIGGGILLAGLLGGTPAVVTLTAVLLIQCLFFADGGLLALGANIFNMGVIPCLFVCPLIFRPILRKGVTHKRIMIASVVSCVVGLQLGAFCVVLQTLASGVTELPFHTFVLLMQPIHLAIGFVEGIITAGILNFVYQMRPEILTDVLERLEKPVERIRYIEEADKGRSDSVSAKKVILLFAVLAILVGGGLSLYASANPDGLELSVEKTAGV
;
A
#
# COMPACT_ATOMS: atom_id res chain seq x y z
N THR A 1 -10.84 -3.84 -19.20
CA THR A 1 -10.71 -2.41 -18.83
C THR A 1 -9.42 -2.11 -18.05
N GLY A 2 -8.77 -3.11 -17.43
CA GLY A 2 -7.51 -2.97 -16.70
C GLY A 2 -7.62 -2.18 -15.39
N SER A 3 -8.82 -1.92 -14.90
CA SER A 3 -9.07 -1.24 -13.62
C SER A 3 -9.61 -2.24 -12.60
N SER A 4 -8.91 -2.42 -11.49
CA SER A 4 -9.37 -3.23 -10.37
C SER A 4 -9.33 -2.41 -9.07
N GLY A 5 -10.27 -2.68 -8.18
CA GLY A 5 -10.34 -2.02 -6.87
C GLY A 5 -9.88 -2.96 -5.77
N HIS A 6 -8.64 -2.86 -5.33
CA HIS A 6 -8.08 -3.70 -4.28
C HIS A 6 -7.27 -2.92 -3.24
N ILE A 7 -6.97 -3.56 -2.12
CA ILE A 7 -6.12 -2.99 -1.07
C ILE A 7 -4.68 -2.90 -1.58
N GLY A 8 -4.10 -1.71 -1.53
CA GLY A 8 -2.76 -1.43 -2.05
C GLY A 8 -1.61 -1.71 -1.07
N GLY A 9 -1.82 -1.43 0.21
CA GLY A 9 -0.81 -1.60 1.25
C GLY A 9 0.33 -0.57 1.24
N GLY A 10 0.23 0.49 0.44
CA GLY A 10 1.31 1.47 0.29
C GLY A 10 1.70 2.16 1.59
N ILE A 11 0.73 2.63 2.36
CA ILE A 11 0.98 3.30 3.65
C ILE A 11 1.51 2.30 4.69
N LEU A 12 1.03 1.07 4.70
CA LEU A 12 1.55 0.03 5.57
C LEU A 12 3.04 -0.22 5.34
N LEU A 13 3.41 -0.47 4.08
CA LEU A 13 4.80 -0.71 3.72
C LEU A 13 5.68 0.52 3.96
N ALA A 14 5.19 1.72 3.65
CA ALA A 14 5.93 2.96 3.90
C ALA A 14 6.12 3.23 5.40
N GLY A 15 5.16 2.84 6.24
CA GLY A 15 5.25 2.91 7.70
C GLY A 15 6.27 1.94 8.30
N LEU A 16 6.45 0.76 7.69
CA LEU A 16 7.37 -0.27 8.18
C LEU A 16 8.78 -0.19 7.58
N LEU A 17 8.89 0.16 6.31
CA LEU A 17 10.14 0.10 5.55
C LEU A 17 10.73 1.49 5.24
N GLY A 18 9.89 2.52 5.26
CA GLY A 18 10.19 3.82 4.69
C GLY A 18 9.76 3.93 3.22
N GLY A 19 9.73 5.18 2.69
CA GLY A 19 9.12 5.46 1.38
C GLY A 19 9.75 4.72 0.21
N THR A 20 11.05 4.88 0.00
CA THR A 20 11.75 4.28 -1.17
C THR A 20 11.74 2.74 -1.14
N PRO A 21 12.10 2.05 -0.03
CA PRO A 21 12.00 0.60 0.03
C PRO A 21 10.56 0.09 -0.17
N ALA A 22 9.56 0.83 0.31
CA ALA A 22 8.15 0.49 0.11
C ALA A 22 7.75 0.53 -1.37
N VAL A 23 8.18 1.54 -2.13
CA VAL A 23 7.95 1.61 -3.58
C VAL A 23 8.57 0.42 -4.30
N VAL A 24 9.82 0.07 -3.97
CA VAL A 24 10.50 -1.09 -4.58
C VAL A 24 9.75 -2.39 -4.29
N THR A 25 9.31 -2.58 -3.03
CA THR A 25 8.54 -3.75 -2.63
C THR A 25 7.19 -3.82 -3.37
N LEU A 26 6.46 -2.71 -3.44
CA LEU A 26 5.20 -2.64 -4.17
C LEU A 26 5.38 -2.86 -5.67
N THR A 27 6.46 -2.33 -6.26
CA THR A 27 6.79 -2.60 -7.67
C THR A 27 6.93 -4.10 -7.92
N ALA A 28 7.62 -4.82 -7.02
CA ALA A 28 7.75 -6.28 -7.13
C ALA A 28 6.40 -7.00 -6.98
N VAL A 29 5.55 -6.56 -6.04
CA VAL A 29 4.19 -7.11 -5.86
C VAL A 29 3.35 -6.90 -7.11
N LEU A 30 3.29 -5.67 -7.62
CA LEU A 30 2.52 -5.32 -8.82
C LEU A 30 3.02 -6.03 -10.08
N LEU A 31 4.34 -6.25 -10.20
CA LEU A 31 4.92 -7.08 -11.26
C LEU A 31 4.42 -8.53 -11.18
N ILE A 32 4.42 -9.12 -9.99
CA ILE A 32 3.92 -10.48 -9.77
C ILE A 32 2.43 -10.56 -10.10
N GLN A 33 1.63 -9.60 -9.62
CA GLN A 33 0.20 -9.52 -9.91
C GLN A 33 -0.06 -9.42 -11.42
N CYS A 34 0.66 -8.55 -12.10
CA CYS A 34 0.53 -8.37 -13.55
C CYS A 34 0.92 -9.61 -14.35
N LEU A 35 2.06 -10.25 -14.01
CA LEU A 35 2.60 -11.35 -14.81
C LEU A 35 1.92 -12.70 -14.55
N PHE A 36 1.52 -12.97 -13.30
CA PHE A 36 0.97 -14.27 -12.91
C PHE A 36 -0.56 -14.28 -12.79
N PHE A 37 -1.17 -13.13 -12.51
CA PHE A 37 -2.62 -13.03 -12.28
C PHE A 37 -3.31 -12.15 -13.32
N ALA A 38 -2.56 -11.57 -14.27
CA ALA A 38 -3.06 -10.63 -15.29
C ALA A 38 -3.80 -9.41 -14.69
N ASP A 39 -3.55 -9.10 -13.41
CA ASP A 39 -4.17 -7.98 -12.71
C ASP A 39 -3.54 -6.64 -13.15
N GLY A 40 -4.37 -5.69 -13.58
CA GLY A 40 -3.97 -4.37 -14.05
C GLY A 40 -3.36 -4.33 -15.46
N GLY A 41 -2.87 -5.45 -15.99
CA GLY A 41 -2.27 -5.55 -17.31
C GLY A 41 -0.88 -4.90 -17.46
N LEU A 42 -0.07 -5.41 -18.38
CA LEU A 42 1.33 -4.99 -18.57
C LEU A 42 1.45 -3.52 -19.03
N LEU A 43 0.53 -3.06 -19.88
CA LEU A 43 0.55 -1.68 -20.39
C LEU A 43 0.21 -0.65 -19.29
N ALA A 44 -0.58 -1.03 -18.31
CA ALA A 44 -0.95 -0.17 -17.18
C ALA A 44 0.03 -0.27 -16.00
N LEU A 45 1.01 -1.19 -16.02
CA LEU A 45 1.91 -1.47 -14.90
C LEU A 45 2.61 -0.21 -14.38
N GLY A 46 3.13 0.64 -15.28
CA GLY A 46 3.78 1.89 -14.88
C GLY A 46 2.83 2.85 -14.17
N ALA A 47 1.60 2.99 -14.65
CA ALA A 47 0.56 3.79 -14.02
C ALA A 47 0.18 3.21 -12.65
N ASN A 48 0.04 1.89 -12.53
CA ASN A 48 -0.26 1.22 -11.26
C ASN A 48 0.87 1.41 -10.23
N ILE A 49 2.13 1.27 -10.64
CA ILE A 49 3.29 1.56 -9.76
C ILE A 49 3.25 3.01 -9.28
N PHE A 50 2.96 3.95 -10.17
CA PHE A 50 2.87 5.36 -9.80
C PHE A 50 1.72 5.62 -8.82
N ASN A 51 0.51 5.16 -9.16
CA ASN A 51 -0.71 5.47 -8.40
C ASN A 51 -0.76 4.74 -7.05
N MET A 52 -0.33 3.48 -6.99
CA MET A 52 -0.39 2.65 -5.79
C MET A 52 0.91 2.60 -4.99
N GLY A 53 2.04 2.89 -5.62
CA GLY A 53 3.36 2.89 -4.99
C GLY A 53 3.88 4.29 -4.71
N VAL A 54 4.13 5.07 -5.77
CA VAL A 54 4.80 6.38 -5.63
C VAL A 54 3.93 7.37 -4.85
N ILE A 55 2.65 7.52 -5.19
CA ILE A 55 1.75 8.46 -4.51
C ILE A 55 1.66 8.19 -3.00
N PRO A 56 1.26 7.01 -2.53
CA PRO A 56 1.12 6.78 -1.09
C PRO A 56 2.47 6.78 -0.36
N CYS A 57 3.53 6.20 -0.94
CA CYS A 57 4.79 6.01 -0.24
C CYS A 57 5.69 7.26 -0.22
N LEU A 58 5.75 8.01 -1.32
CA LEU A 58 6.68 9.15 -1.45
C LEU A 58 6.01 10.52 -1.28
N PHE A 59 4.69 10.61 -1.43
CA PHE A 59 3.97 11.87 -1.21
C PHE A 59 3.11 11.82 0.04
N VAL A 60 2.16 10.89 0.14
CA VAL A 60 1.20 10.89 1.25
C VAL A 60 1.85 10.51 2.58
N CYS A 61 2.72 9.50 2.59
CA CYS A 61 3.41 9.08 3.79
C CYS A 61 4.24 10.22 4.42
N PRO A 62 5.13 10.94 3.70
CA PRO A 62 5.89 12.04 4.29
C PRO A 62 5.05 13.27 4.61
N LEU A 63 3.96 13.54 3.88
CA LEU A 63 3.17 14.76 4.06
C LEU A 63 2.07 14.61 5.11
N ILE A 64 1.55 13.42 5.35
CA ILE A 64 0.40 13.17 6.24
C ILE A 64 0.76 12.19 7.35
N PHE A 65 1.16 10.96 7.00
CA PHE A 65 1.37 9.88 7.96
C PHE A 65 2.46 10.23 8.99
N ARG A 66 3.63 10.63 8.53
CA ARG A 66 4.77 10.96 9.40
C ARG A 66 4.54 12.18 10.28
N PRO A 67 4.03 13.32 9.80
CA PRO A 67 3.78 14.49 10.65
C PRO A 67 2.81 14.21 11.80
N ILE A 68 1.84 13.34 11.59
CA ILE A 68 0.91 12.92 12.66
C ILE A 68 1.66 12.12 13.74
N LEU A 69 2.52 11.18 13.33
CA LEU A 69 3.29 10.32 14.25
C LEU A 69 4.46 11.04 14.91
N ARG A 70 5.08 12.04 14.27
CA ARG A 70 6.15 12.87 14.86
C ARG A 70 5.72 13.59 16.14
N LYS A 71 4.43 13.88 16.30
CA LYS A 71 3.89 14.44 17.55
C LYS A 71 3.90 13.46 18.73
N GLY A 72 4.42 12.25 18.52
CA GLY A 72 4.49 11.12 19.46
C GLY A 72 3.71 9.92 18.92
N VAL A 73 4.32 8.73 19.00
CA VAL A 73 3.68 7.49 18.56
C VAL A 73 2.75 7.01 19.66
N THR A 74 1.47 6.93 19.35
CA THR A 74 0.42 6.40 20.22
C THR A 74 -0.58 5.62 19.38
N HIS A 75 -1.29 4.64 19.98
CA HIS A 75 -2.30 3.85 19.27
C HIS A 75 -3.35 4.70 18.54
N LYS A 76 -3.80 5.78 19.19
CA LYS A 76 -4.77 6.72 18.58
C LYS A 76 -4.17 7.45 17.37
N ARG A 77 -2.92 7.89 17.44
CA ARG A 77 -2.26 8.58 16.32
C ARG A 77 -1.94 7.62 15.19
N ILE A 78 -1.54 6.38 15.48
CA ILE A 78 -1.37 5.34 14.46
C ILE A 78 -2.70 5.13 13.72
N MET A 79 -3.81 5.01 14.43
CA MET A 79 -5.14 4.86 13.83
C MET A 79 -5.46 6.04 12.90
N ILE A 80 -5.37 7.28 13.40
CA ILE A 80 -5.69 8.48 12.63
C ILE A 80 -4.75 8.61 11.42
N ALA A 81 -3.43 8.45 11.63
CA ALA A 81 -2.45 8.55 10.57
C ALA A 81 -2.70 7.54 9.46
N SER A 82 -2.98 6.28 9.82
CA SER A 82 -3.24 5.21 8.86
C SER A 82 -4.51 5.48 8.06
N VAL A 83 -5.63 5.74 8.73
CA VAL A 83 -6.92 5.96 8.05
C VAL A 83 -6.86 7.17 7.13
N VAL A 84 -6.40 8.32 7.64
CA VAL A 84 -6.33 9.54 6.82
C VAL A 84 -5.38 9.36 5.64
N SER A 85 -4.21 8.74 5.85
CA SER A 85 -3.23 8.56 4.78
C SER A 85 -3.68 7.54 3.74
N CYS A 86 -4.32 6.42 4.14
CA CYS A 86 -4.85 5.45 3.18
C CYS A 86 -5.99 6.08 2.35
N VAL A 87 -6.92 6.77 2.99
CA VAL A 87 -8.01 7.46 2.27
C VAL A 87 -7.46 8.48 1.27
N VAL A 88 -6.57 9.38 1.71
CA VAL A 88 -5.99 10.40 0.82
C VAL A 88 -5.16 9.74 -0.29
N GLY A 89 -4.36 8.72 0.04
CA GLY A 89 -3.53 8.02 -0.92
C GLY A 89 -4.35 7.35 -2.04
N LEU A 90 -5.42 6.63 -1.65
CA LEU A 90 -6.29 5.99 -2.62
C LEU A 90 -7.12 7.00 -3.44
N GLN A 91 -7.60 8.07 -2.81
CA GLN A 91 -8.32 9.12 -3.53
C GLN A 91 -7.44 9.81 -4.59
N LEU A 92 -6.19 10.13 -4.24
CA LEU A 92 -5.24 10.71 -5.18
C LEU A 92 -4.87 9.72 -6.28
N GLY A 93 -4.60 8.45 -5.93
CA GLY A 93 -4.29 7.39 -6.89
C GLY A 93 -5.44 7.18 -7.88
N ALA A 94 -6.67 7.04 -7.39
CA ALA A 94 -7.88 6.89 -8.19
C ALA A 94 -8.12 8.10 -9.11
N PHE A 95 -7.89 9.30 -8.61
CA PHE A 95 -8.01 10.51 -9.43
C PHE A 95 -6.92 10.56 -10.53
N CYS A 96 -5.70 10.16 -10.21
CA CYS A 96 -4.64 10.06 -11.21
C CYS A 96 -4.96 9.01 -12.29
N VAL A 97 -5.60 7.89 -11.97
CA VAL A 97 -6.08 6.94 -13.00
C VAL A 97 -7.03 7.63 -13.97
N VAL A 98 -8.00 8.40 -13.47
CA VAL A 98 -8.95 9.14 -14.32
C VAL A 98 -8.21 10.12 -15.25
N LEU A 99 -7.26 10.88 -14.70
CA LEU A 99 -6.47 11.84 -15.48
C LEU A 99 -5.58 11.16 -16.53
N GLN A 100 -4.92 10.07 -16.17
CA GLN A 100 -4.04 9.30 -17.07
C GLN A 100 -4.85 8.67 -18.21
N THR A 101 -6.03 8.10 -17.90
CA THR A 101 -6.92 7.52 -18.90
C THR A 101 -7.45 8.58 -19.83
N LEU A 102 -7.85 9.72 -19.30
CA LEU A 102 -8.29 10.87 -20.12
C LEU A 102 -7.18 11.37 -21.05
N ALA A 103 -5.96 11.53 -20.51
CA ALA A 103 -4.79 11.99 -21.27
C ALA A 103 -4.35 10.99 -22.36
N SER A 104 -4.57 9.71 -22.16
CA SER A 104 -4.26 8.66 -23.15
C SER A 104 -5.24 8.60 -24.31
N GLY A 105 -6.41 9.25 -24.21
CA GLY A 105 -7.46 9.21 -25.22
C GLY A 105 -8.17 7.85 -25.37
N VAL A 106 -7.94 6.91 -24.45
CA VAL A 106 -8.51 5.54 -24.48
C VAL A 106 -9.76 5.42 -23.61
N THR A 107 -10.28 6.53 -23.10
CA THR A 107 -11.46 6.50 -22.22
C THR A 107 -12.75 6.39 -23.01
N GLU A 108 -13.60 5.44 -22.63
CA GLU A 108 -14.96 5.29 -23.15
C GLU A 108 -15.98 6.07 -22.28
N LEU A 109 -15.59 6.44 -21.06
CA LEU A 109 -16.44 7.13 -20.11
C LEU A 109 -16.19 8.65 -20.13
N PRO A 110 -17.25 9.48 -20.07
CA PRO A 110 -17.10 10.91 -19.84
C PRO A 110 -16.37 11.17 -18.52
N PHE A 111 -15.49 12.18 -18.49
CA PHE A 111 -14.67 12.52 -17.30
C PHE A 111 -15.47 12.57 -16.00
N HIS A 112 -16.62 13.27 -16.02
CA HIS A 112 -17.46 13.42 -14.82
C HIS A 112 -18.00 12.07 -14.31
N THR A 113 -18.47 11.22 -15.20
CA THR A 113 -18.98 9.89 -14.87
C THR A 113 -17.86 9.02 -14.29
N PHE A 114 -16.66 9.07 -14.88
CA PHE A 114 -15.52 8.29 -14.41
C PHE A 114 -15.07 8.73 -13.01
N VAL A 115 -14.99 10.04 -12.74
CA VAL A 115 -14.70 10.56 -11.39
C VAL A 115 -15.73 10.09 -10.37
N LEU A 116 -17.03 10.20 -10.72
CA LEU A 116 -18.12 9.81 -9.81
C LEU A 116 -18.16 8.31 -9.51
N LEU A 117 -17.64 7.47 -10.39
CA LEU A 117 -17.48 6.05 -10.12
C LEU A 117 -16.23 5.75 -9.28
N MET A 118 -15.09 6.31 -9.68
CA MET A 118 -13.80 6.01 -9.05
C MET A 118 -13.71 6.50 -7.59
N GLN A 119 -14.12 7.73 -7.33
CA GLN A 119 -13.88 8.36 -6.04
C GLN A 119 -14.66 7.72 -4.87
N PRO A 120 -15.97 7.44 -4.95
CA PRO A 120 -16.71 6.82 -3.85
C PRO A 120 -16.23 5.40 -3.53
N ILE A 121 -15.90 4.60 -4.57
CA ILE A 121 -15.40 3.23 -4.38
C ILE A 121 -14.05 3.26 -3.67
N HIS A 122 -13.12 4.11 -4.13
CA HIS A 122 -11.80 4.22 -3.51
C HIS A 122 -11.82 4.90 -2.13
N LEU A 123 -12.85 5.70 -1.83
CA LEU A 123 -13.08 6.21 -0.48
C LEU A 123 -13.39 5.05 0.48
N ALA A 124 -14.30 4.16 0.10
CA ALA A 124 -14.66 3.00 0.91
C ALA A 124 -13.46 2.05 1.08
N ILE A 125 -12.74 1.73 0.00
CA ILE A 125 -11.53 0.90 0.04
C ILE A 125 -10.47 1.55 0.93
N GLY A 126 -10.23 2.85 0.80
CA GLY A 126 -9.25 3.58 1.60
C GLY A 126 -9.55 3.58 3.09
N PHE A 127 -10.82 3.65 3.45
CA PHE A 127 -11.25 3.55 4.85
C PHE A 127 -10.97 2.15 5.42
N VAL A 128 -11.33 1.09 4.70
CA VAL A 128 -11.06 -0.31 5.09
C VAL A 128 -9.56 -0.58 5.15
N GLU A 129 -8.80 -0.18 4.13
CA GLU A 129 -7.33 -0.29 4.12
C GLU A 129 -6.70 0.44 5.31
N GLY A 130 -7.21 1.63 5.63
CA GLY A 130 -6.74 2.42 6.75
C GLY A 130 -6.94 1.73 8.10
N ILE A 131 -8.08 1.06 8.30
CA ILE A 131 -8.36 0.27 9.51
C ILE A 131 -7.41 -0.94 9.61
N ILE A 132 -7.25 -1.69 8.51
CA ILE A 132 -6.35 -2.85 8.46
C ILE A 132 -4.91 -2.40 8.72
N THR A 133 -4.44 -1.36 8.04
CA THR A 133 -3.11 -0.76 8.24
C THR A 133 -2.91 -0.34 9.69
N ALA A 134 -3.89 0.33 10.28
CA ALA A 134 -3.84 0.74 11.68
C ALA A 134 -3.76 -0.45 12.64
N GLY A 135 -4.52 -1.51 12.38
CA GLY A 135 -4.48 -2.74 13.17
C GLY A 135 -3.10 -3.38 13.14
N ILE A 136 -2.52 -3.56 11.95
CA ILE A 136 -1.19 -4.16 11.77
C ILE A 136 -0.10 -3.28 12.40
N LEU A 137 -0.11 -1.97 12.16
CA LEU A 137 0.89 -1.06 12.72
C LEU A 137 0.78 -0.93 14.26
N ASN A 138 -0.43 -0.96 14.82
CA ASN A 138 -0.61 -1.01 16.26
C ASN A 138 -0.10 -2.31 16.87
N PHE A 139 -0.32 -3.44 16.21
CA PHE A 139 0.24 -4.72 16.62
C PHE A 139 1.77 -4.70 16.58
N VAL A 140 2.36 -4.22 15.48
CA VAL A 140 3.82 -4.05 15.37
C VAL A 140 4.34 -3.11 16.46
N TYR A 141 3.67 -2.00 16.72
CA TYR A 141 4.07 -1.04 17.76
C TYR A 141 4.04 -1.65 19.17
N GLN A 142 3.09 -2.53 19.45
CA GLN A 142 3.04 -3.25 20.74
C GLN A 142 4.18 -4.26 20.90
N MET A 143 4.50 -4.98 19.82
CA MET A 143 5.51 -6.03 19.86
C MET A 143 6.94 -5.51 19.68
N ARG A 144 7.12 -4.50 18.84
CA ARG A 144 8.42 -3.97 18.42
C ARG A 144 8.30 -2.46 18.13
N PRO A 145 8.14 -1.61 19.17
CA PRO A 145 7.95 -0.17 18.99
C PRO A 145 9.10 0.50 18.21
N GLU A 146 10.30 -0.06 18.33
CA GLU A 146 11.49 0.44 17.63
C GLU A 146 11.35 0.44 16.11
N ILE A 147 10.55 -0.45 15.52
CA ILE A 147 10.37 -0.49 14.06
C ILE A 147 9.75 0.80 13.53
N LEU A 148 8.69 1.29 14.21
CA LEU A 148 8.04 2.54 13.80
C LEU A 148 8.88 3.77 14.15
N THR A 149 9.51 3.80 15.32
CA THR A 149 10.34 4.92 15.75
C THR A 149 11.60 5.05 14.89
N ASP A 150 12.27 3.94 14.59
CA ASP A 150 13.43 3.90 13.72
C ASP A 150 13.13 4.41 12.30
N VAL A 151 11.99 4.05 11.73
CA VAL A 151 11.59 4.55 10.40
C VAL A 151 11.35 6.06 10.42
N LEU A 152 10.79 6.59 11.50
CA LEU A 152 10.60 8.03 11.66
C LEU A 152 11.93 8.78 11.82
N GLU A 153 12.88 8.23 12.61
CA GLU A 153 14.20 8.81 12.87
C GLU A 153 15.17 8.69 11.69
N ARG A 154 15.16 7.55 10.98
CA ARG A 154 16.03 7.28 9.81
C ARG A 154 15.95 8.35 8.72
N LEU A 155 14.86 9.09 8.70
CA LEU A 155 14.61 10.12 7.70
C LEU A 155 15.08 11.50 8.12
N GLU A 156 15.41 11.67 9.40
CA GLU A 156 15.94 12.93 9.92
C GLU A 156 17.48 12.98 9.92
N LYS A 157 18.16 11.84 10.06
CA LYS A 157 19.63 11.78 10.20
C LYS A 157 20.26 10.61 9.42
N PRO A 158 20.43 10.72 8.11
CA PRO A 158 20.95 9.61 7.31
C PRO A 158 22.41 9.21 7.59
N VAL A 159 23.22 10.09 8.19
CA VAL A 159 24.68 9.89 8.37
C VAL A 159 25.06 9.19 9.68
N GLU A 160 24.30 9.35 10.76
CA GLU A 160 24.56 8.67 12.04
C GLU A 160 24.19 7.18 12.02
N ARG A 161 23.48 6.75 11.01
CA ARG A 161 22.87 5.42 10.88
C ARG A 161 23.89 4.28 10.73
N ILE A 162 25.00 4.49 10.05
CA ILE A 162 25.99 3.43 9.79
C ILE A 162 26.61 2.96 11.11
N ARG A 163 26.84 3.85 12.06
CA ARG A 163 27.35 3.54 13.39
C ARG A 163 26.38 2.73 14.25
N TYR A 164 25.08 3.05 14.20
CA TYR A 164 24.04 2.36 14.99
C TYR A 164 23.81 0.91 14.56
N ILE A 165 23.94 0.61 13.26
CA ILE A 165 23.76 -0.76 12.73
C ILE A 165 24.92 -1.66 13.17
N GLU A 166 26.16 -1.15 13.19
CA GLU A 166 27.34 -1.90 13.63
C GLU A 166 27.31 -2.21 15.15
N GLU A 167 26.76 -1.30 15.96
CA GLU A 167 26.63 -1.48 17.41
C GLU A 167 25.44 -2.37 17.79
N ALA A 168 24.31 -2.27 17.09
CA ALA A 168 23.11 -3.10 17.33
C ALA A 168 23.32 -4.58 16.95
N ASP A 169 24.16 -4.85 15.96
CA ASP A 169 24.46 -6.22 15.52
C ASP A 169 25.37 -6.97 16.54
N LYS A 170 26.14 -6.23 17.32
CA LYS A 170 27.00 -6.80 18.39
C LYS A 170 26.26 -7.22 19.66
N GLY A 171 25.05 -6.74 19.89
CA GLY A 171 24.25 -7.02 21.11
C GLY A 171 23.12 -8.06 20.95
N ARG A 172 22.94 -8.65 19.80
CA ARG A 172 21.74 -9.44 19.48
C ARG A 172 21.95 -10.95 19.57
N SER A 173 22.09 -11.45 20.82
CA SER A 173 22.25 -12.90 21.06
C SER A 173 20.94 -13.71 21.09
N ASP A 174 19.74 -13.09 21.28
CA ASP A 174 18.48 -13.84 21.52
C ASP A 174 17.31 -13.47 20.62
N SER A 175 17.55 -12.91 19.43
CA SER A 175 16.45 -12.64 18.49
C SER A 175 16.09 -13.89 17.70
N VAL A 176 14.78 -14.15 17.58
CA VAL A 176 14.24 -15.14 16.63
C VAL A 176 14.91 -14.95 15.27
N SER A 177 15.60 -15.99 14.78
CA SER A 177 16.35 -15.91 13.53
C SER A 177 15.50 -15.31 12.41
N ALA A 178 16.01 -14.28 11.74
CA ALA A 178 15.32 -13.65 10.61
C ALA A 178 14.89 -14.69 9.55
N LYS A 179 15.67 -15.77 9.37
CA LYS A 179 15.32 -16.89 8.49
C LYS A 179 14.02 -17.59 8.90
N LYS A 180 13.78 -17.78 10.21
CA LYS A 180 12.53 -18.41 10.70
C LYS A 180 11.33 -17.49 10.47
N VAL A 181 11.49 -16.19 10.66
CA VAL A 181 10.45 -15.19 10.40
C VAL A 181 10.13 -15.11 8.91
N ILE A 182 11.15 -15.04 8.06
CA ILE A 182 10.98 -15.03 6.59
C ILE A 182 10.30 -16.33 6.14
N LEU A 183 10.73 -17.48 6.65
CA LEU A 183 10.10 -18.76 6.32
C LEU A 183 8.63 -18.81 6.74
N LEU A 184 8.30 -18.34 7.95
CA LEU A 184 6.92 -18.26 8.42
C LEU A 184 6.05 -17.40 7.47
N PHE A 185 6.52 -16.19 7.11
CA PHE A 185 5.80 -15.33 6.20
C PHE A 185 5.71 -15.91 4.78
N ALA A 186 6.75 -16.59 4.30
CA ALA A 186 6.72 -17.27 3.01
C ALA A 186 5.68 -18.40 3.00
N VAL A 187 5.62 -19.22 4.06
CA VAL A 187 4.61 -20.29 4.20
C VAL A 187 3.21 -19.69 4.27
N LEU A 188 2.99 -18.62 5.06
CA LEU A 188 1.71 -17.92 5.13
C LEU A 188 1.31 -17.33 3.77
N ALA A 189 2.24 -16.73 3.06
CA ALA A 189 1.99 -16.18 1.72
C ALA A 189 1.59 -17.28 0.71
N ILE A 190 2.24 -18.44 0.76
CA ILE A 190 1.89 -19.60 -0.09
C ILE A 190 0.51 -20.16 0.30
N LEU A 191 0.21 -20.28 1.58
CA LEU A 191 -1.09 -20.78 2.04
C LEU A 191 -2.22 -19.82 1.69
N VAL A 192 -2.02 -18.52 1.90
CA VAL A 192 -3.04 -17.50 1.59
C VAL A 192 -3.13 -17.27 0.08
N GLY A 193 -2.01 -17.05 -0.60
CA GLY A 193 -1.98 -16.77 -2.03
C GLY A 193 -2.27 -18.01 -2.90
N GLY A 194 -1.81 -19.19 -2.49
CA GLY A 194 -2.06 -20.45 -3.22
C GLY A 194 -3.33 -21.15 -2.77
N GLY A 195 -3.58 -21.24 -1.45
CA GLY A 195 -4.73 -21.98 -0.92
C GLY A 195 -6.04 -21.18 -0.96
N LEU A 196 -6.07 -20.00 -0.37
CA LEU A 196 -7.29 -19.18 -0.31
C LEU A 196 -7.66 -18.57 -1.67
N SER A 197 -6.71 -18.32 -2.56
CA SER A 197 -6.99 -17.80 -3.90
C SER A 197 -7.83 -18.77 -4.75
N LEU A 198 -7.79 -20.08 -4.46
CA LEU A 198 -8.64 -21.08 -5.12
C LEU A 198 -10.13 -20.88 -4.82
N TYR A 199 -10.46 -20.20 -3.73
CA TYR A 199 -11.82 -19.86 -3.34
C TYR A 199 -12.19 -18.41 -3.70
N ALA A 200 -11.30 -17.68 -4.38
CA ALA A 200 -11.59 -16.33 -4.85
C ALA A 200 -12.72 -16.36 -5.88
N SER A 201 -13.62 -15.38 -5.80
CA SER A 201 -14.72 -15.25 -6.75
C SER A 201 -14.19 -14.97 -8.15
N ALA A 202 -14.71 -15.67 -9.16
CA ALA A 202 -14.48 -15.35 -10.57
C ALA A 202 -15.39 -14.22 -11.09
N ASN A 203 -16.26 -13.68 -10.25
CA ASN A 203 -17.14 -12.57 -10.63
C ASN A 203 -16.35 -11.26 -10.67
N PRO A 204 -16.73 -10.32 -11.57
CA PRO A 204 -16.10 -9.02 -11.63
C PRO A 204 -16.19 -8.30 -10.27
N ASP A 205 -15.19 -7.52 -9.92
CA ASP A 205 -15.21 -6.70 -8.70
C ASP A 205 -16.25 -5.57 -8.81
N GLY A 206 -16.46 -4.84 -7.69
CA GLY A 206 -17.47 -3.78 -7.65
C GLY A 206 -17.19 -2.63 -8.61
N LEU A 207 -15.93 -2.37 -8.94
CA LEU A 207 -15.53 -1.35 -9.90
C LEU A 207 -15.75 -1.84 -11.33
N GLU A 208 -15.30 -3.05 -11.68
CA GLU A 208 -15.53 -3.67 -12.98
C GLU A 208 -17.02 -3.76 -13.30
N LEU A 209 -17.82 -4.26 -12.36
CA LEU A 209 -19.27 -4.34 -12.52
C LEU A 209 -19.93 -2.96 -12.73
N SER A 210 -19.41 -1.94 -12.04
CA SER A 210 -19.94 -0.55 -12.18
C SER A 210 -19.58 0.06 -13.53
N VAL A 211 -18.37 -0.20 -14.01
CA VAL A 211 -17.92 0.24 -15.35
C VAL A 211 -18.70 -0.46 -16.44
N GLU A 212 -18.84 -1.81 -16.38
CA GLU A 212 -19.64 -2.58 -17.34
C GLU A 212 -21.09 -2.09 -17.43
N LYS A 213 -21.76 -1.89 -16.28
CA LYS A 213 -23.13 -1.37 -16.24
C LYS A 213 -23.26 0.05 -16.80
N THR A 214 -22.23 0.88 -16.63
CA THR A 214 -22.27 2.27 -17.09
C THR A 214 -21.89 2.40 -18.56
N ALA A 215 -20.96 1.59 -19.03
CA ALA A 215 -20.55 1.52 -20.43
C ALA A 215 -21.55 0.76 -21.34
N GLY A 216 -22.47 -0.01 -20.74
CA GLY A 216 -23.47 -0.77 -21.48
C GLY A 216 -22.90 -2.00 -22.21
N VAL A 217 -21.80 -2.55 -21.73
CA VAL A 217 -21.11 -3.76 -22.27
C VAL A 217 -21.39 -4.94 -21.39
#